data_487da87d17c8a95786ec9e68439cfac3
#
_entry.id   487da87d17c8a95786ec9e68439cfac3
#
_cell.length_a   1.000
_cell.length_b   1.000
_cell.length_c   1.000
_cell.angle_alpha   90.00
_cell.angle_beta   90.00
_cell.angle_gamma   90.00
#
_symmetry.space_group_name_H-M   'P 1'
#
loop_
_entity.id
_entity.type
_entity.pdbx_description
1 polymer ?
#
loop_
_entity_poly.entity_id
_entity_poly.type
_entity_poly.pdbx_seq_one_letter_code
_entity_poly.pdbx_strand_id
1 'polypeptide(L)'
;MDNKTVTMAHGAGGRQTSELIDEVFKAHFANPDLTADDAAVLVPPTGKMAVSTDGFIVSPAFFPGGNIGKLSICGTVNDLACMGAKPMYLTCAFVIEEGCPMEKLEEVASAMEKTAKEAGVRIVSGDTKVAGKGQVDGVFITTTGMGEIQDGVQVGGELAKPGDAIIVTGDVGRHGCTILLAREDFGIDADVTSDCAPLWGTVKEVMDATHDIHVIRDATRGGVGTVLYEIAGQSNVGIRLDAAAVPVAPEVKGVCGMLGLEPLYLACEGRMVIMAPKSEAEKIVEALHKCPYSRDAAIIGEVTDDQPGKVVMTTEIGTQALLPQPGGELLPRIC
;
A
#
# COMPACT_ATOMS: atom_id res chain seq x y z
N MET A 1 -21.45 -5.41 24.35
CA MET A 1 -20.47 -6.03 25.28
C MET A 1 -20.30 -5.23 26.54
N ASP A 2 -20.30 -5.88 27.74
CA ASP A 2 -20.00 -5.19 29.00
C ASP A 2 -18.51 -4.90 29.21
N ASN A 3 -17.63 -5.55 28.46
CA ASN A 3 -16.18 -5.38 28.56
C ASN A 3 -15.69 -4.24 27.67
N LYS A 4 -15.07 -3.23 28.28
CA LYS A 4 -14.45 -2.09 27.58
C LYS A 4 -13.12 -2.43 26.90
N THR A 5 -12.55 -3.61 27.17
CA THR A 5 -11.24 -4.05 26.64
C THR A 5 -11.27 -5.50 26.24
N VAL A 6 -10.42 -5.86 25.27
CA VAL A 6 -10.17 -7.25 24.88
C VAL A 6 -9.45 -7.98 26.03
N THR A 7 -9.88 -9.19 26.32
CA THR A 7 -9.29 -10.09 27.33
C THR A 7 -8.91 -11.41 26.69
N MET A 8 -8.08 -12.22 27.35
CA MET A 8 -7.70 -13.56 26.87
C MET A 8 -8.92 -14.45 26.57
N ALA A 9 -10.05 -14.26 27.27
CA ALA A 9 -11.27 -15.03 27.04
C ALA A 9 -11.92 -14.75 25.67
N HIS A 10 -11.66 -13.58 25.05
CA HIS A 10 -12.10 -13.28 23.69
C HIS A 10 -11.32 -14.07 22.62
N GLY A 11 -10.16 -14.66 22.97
CA GLY A 11 -9.39 -15.54 22.10
C GLY A 11 -9.47 -17.02 22.43
N ALA A 12 -10.24 -17.42 23.46
CA ALA A 12 -10.25 -18.78 23.99
C ALA A 12 -11.26 -19.74 23.31
N GLY A 13 -12.06 -19.27 22.33
CA GLY A 13 -13.05 -20.10 21.61
C GLY A 13 -14.40 -20.26 22.32
N GLY A 14 -14.66 -19.54 23.41
CA GLY A 14 -15.93 -19.60 24.16
C GLY A 14 -16.90 -18.47 23.78
N ARG A 15 -17.89 -18.25 24.67
CA ARG A 15 -18.97 -17.26 24.46
C ARG A 15 -18.41 -15.86 24.13
N GLN A 16 -17.39 -15.41 24.85
CA GLN A 16 -16.81 -14.08 24.61
C GLN A 16 -16.13 -13.97 23.26
N THR A 17 -15.55 -15.05 22.74
CA THR A 17 -15.02 -15.07 21.36
C THR A 17 -16.17 -14.93 20.36
N SER A 18 -17.27 -15.65 20.55
CA SER A 18 -18.44 -15.53 19.66
C SER A 18 -19.06 -14.14 19.71
N GLU A 19 -19.19 -13.55 20.91
CA GLU A 19 -19.67 -12.17 21.09
C GLU A 19 -18.76 -11.17 20.36
N LEU A 20 -17.43 -11.30 20.47
CA LEU A 20 -16.47 -10.46 19.74
C LEU A 20 -16.64 -10.59 18.21
N ILE A 21 -16.73 -11.83 17.72
CA ILE A 21 -16.91 -12.10 16.29
C ILE A 21 -18.22 -11.49 15.79
N ASP A 22 -19.32 -11.70 16.49
CA ASP A 22 -20.65 -11.26 16.06
C ASP A 22 -20.82 -9.74 16.17
N GLU A 23 -20.40 -9.12 17.29
CA GLU A 23 -20.63 -7.71 17.56
C GLU A 23 -19.62 -6.78 16.88
N VAL A 24 -18.39 -7.23 16.63
CA VAL A 24 -17.36 -6.42 15.95
C VAL A 24 -17.17 -6.87 14.50
N PHE A 25 -16.67 -8.09 14.28
CA PHE A 25 -16.22 -8.46 12.94
C PHE A 25 -17.38 -8.73 11.97
N LYS A 26 -18.39 -9.51 12.35
CA LYS A 26 -19.56 -9.75 11.48
C LYS A 26 -20.40 -8.51 11.29
N ALA A 27 -20.47 -7.63 12.29
CA ALA A 27 -21.20 -6.36 12.16
C ALA A 27 -20.65 -5.51 11.00
N HIS A 28 -19.35 -5.56 10.76
CA HIS A 28 -18.67 -4.80 9.69
C HIS A 28 -18.45 -5.59 8.40
N PHE A 29 -18.19 -6.90 8.50
CA PHE A 29 -17.78 -7.71 7.35
C PHE A 29 -18.90 -8.57 6.75
N ALA A 30 -20.13 -8.48 7.24
CA ALA A 30 -21.24 -9.29 6.77
C ALA A 30 -21.42 -9.24 5.24
N ASN A 31 -21.36 -10.39 4.60
CA ASN A 31 -21.65 -10.59 3.20
C ASN A 31 -22.04 -12.07 2.95
N PRO A 32 -22.62 -12.42 1.78
CA PRO A 32 -23.10 -13.78 1.53
C PRO A 32 -22.04 -14.89 1.58
N ASP A 33 -20.75 -14.54 1.38
CA ASP A 33 -19.65 -15.51 1.35
C ASP A 33 -18.98 -15.67 2.73
N LEU A 34 -19.29 -14.80 3.71
CA LEU A 34 -18.80 -14.92 5.08
C LEU A 34 -19.76 -15.80 5.87
N THR A 35 -19.42 -17.07 6.01
CA THR A 35 -20.24 -18.07 6.75
C THR A 35 -19.67 -18.34 8.15
N ALA A 36 -20.36 -19.14 8.93
CA ALA A 36 -19.89 -19.62 10.22
C ALA A 36 -19.10 -20.95 10.12
N ASP A 37 -18.86 -21.43 8.90
CA ASP A 37 -18.12 -22.65 8.64
C ASP A 37 -16.61 -22.43 8.74
N ASP A 38 -15.83 -23.52 8.76
CA ASP A 38 -14.37 -23.50 8.89
C ASP A 38 -13.66 -22.83 7.68
N ALA A 39 -14.34 -22.71 6.53
CA ALA A 39 -13.80 -22.09 5.34
C ALA A 39 -14.88 -21.45 4.47
N ALA A 40 -14.51 -20.36 3.77
CA ALA A 40 -15.35 -19.82 2.73
C ALA A 40 -15.30 -20.69 1.46
N VAL A 41 -16.47 -20.94 0.88
CA VAL A 41 -16.59 -21.64 -0.41
C VAL A 41 -16.87 -20.62 -1.49
N LEU A 42 -15.91 -20.44 -2.41
CA LEU A 42 -15.92 -19.37 -3.39
C LEU A 42 -15.95 -19.94 -4.82
N VAL A 43 -16.56 -19.18 -5.73
CA VAL A 43 -16.45 -19.46 -7.15
C VAL A 43 -15.14 -18.84 -7.67
N PRO A 44 -14.19 -19.65 -8.18
CA PRO A 44 -12.95 -19.10 -8.71
C PRO A 44 -13.21 -18.36 -10.01
N PRO A 45 -12.36 -17.37 -10.38
CA PRO A 45 -12.42 -16.75 -11.70
C PRO A 45 -12.11 -17.78 -12.80
N THR A 46 -12.55 -17.50 -14.02
CA THR A 46 -12.29 -18.36 -15.19
C THR A 46 -10.91 -18.13 -15.79
N GLY A 47 -10.31 -16.95 -15.50
CA GLY A 47 -8.97 -16.55 -15.96
C GLY A 47 -7.86 -16.87 -14.97
N LYS A 48 -6.73 -16.19 -15.12
CA LYS A 48 -5.61 -16.27 -14.16
C LYS A 48 -5.97 -15.55 -12.87
N MET A 49 -5.56 -16.11 -11.75
CA MET A 49 -5.76 -15.55 -10.43
C MET A 49 -4.42 -15.08 -9.84
N ALA A 50 -4.39 -13.86 -9.32
CA ALA A 50 -3.33 -13.38 -8.45
C ALA A 50 -3.71 -13.60 -6.99
N VAL A 51 -2.72 -13.92 -6.15
CA VAL A 51 -2.85 -14.06 -4.70
C VAL A 51 -1.70 -13.31 -4.05
N SER A 52 -2.00 -12.47 -3.08
CA SER A 52 -1.01 -11.79 -2.24
C SER A 52 -1.35 -11.96 -0.77
N THR A 53 -0.32 -11.97 0.08
CA THR A 53 -0.46 -11.99 1.55
C THR A 53 0.49 -10.98 2.15
N ASP A 54 -0.06 -10.14 3.05
CA ASP A 54 0.70 -9.11 3.74
C ASP A 54 0.39 -9.08 5.23
N GLY A 55 1.40 -8.76 6.04
CA GLY A 55 1.30 -8.60 7.47
C GLY A 55 1.52 -7.14 7.87
N PHE A 56 0.56 -6.55 8.58
CA PHE A 56 0.55 -5.13 8.92
C PHE A 56 0.90 -4.91 10.39
N ILE A 57 1.97 -4.13 10.59
CA ILE A 57 2.54 -3.77 11.90
C ILE A 57 2.93 -2.30 11.84
N VAL A 58 1.99 -1.41 12.03
CA VAL A 58 2.23 0.05 12.03
C VAL A 58 2.16 0.62 13.44
N SER A 59 3.09 1.49 13.78
CA SER A 59 3.09 2.22 15.06
C SER A 59 3.30 3.71 14.80
N PRO A 60 2.34 4.58 15.24
CA PRO A 60 1.09 4.23 15.91
C PRO A 60 0.06 3.57 14.96
N ALA A 61 -0.83 2.73 15.52
CA ALA A 61 -1.86 2.05 14.74
C ALA A 61 -2.94 2.99 14.18
N PHE A 62 -3.07 4.18 14.74
CA PHE A 62 -3.93 5.28 14.28
C PHE A 62 -3.06 6.48 13.92
N PHE A 63 -3.20 6.99 12.72
CA PHE A 63 -2.38 8.08 12.20
C PHE A 63 -3.22 9.04 11.34
N PRO A 64 -2.79 10.27 11.12
CA PRO A 64 -3.47 11.18 10.20
C PRO A 64 -3.68 10.55 8.81
N GLY A 65 -4.92 10.49 8.36
CA GLY A 65 -5.30 9.89 7.07
C GLY A 65 -5.71 8.41 7.12
N GLY A 66 -5.55 7.70 8.26
CA GLY A 66 -5.97 6.31 8.38
C GLY A 66 -5.66 5.61 9.69
N ASN A 67 -5.79 4.31 9.67
CA ASN A 67 -5.38 3.41 10.73
C ASN A 67 -4.95 2.07 10.14
N ILE A 68 -4.47 1.17 10.98
CA ILE A 68 -4.02 -0.17 10.56
C ILE A 68 -5.11 -0.96 9.79
N GLY A 69 -6.40 -0.73 10.08
CA GLY A 69 -7.51 -1.37 9.36
C GLY A 69 -7.61 -0.90 7.91
N LYS A 70 -7.56 0.41 7.66
CA LYS A 70 -7.51 0.94 6.30
C LYS A 70 -6.26 0.44 5.56
N LEU A 71 -5.11 0.51 6.23
CA LEU A 71 -3.83 0.11 5.70
C LEU A 71 -3.83 -1.36 5.25
N SER A 72 -4.38 -2.28 6.07
CA SER A 72 -4.43 -3.72 5.79
C SER A 72 -5.27 -4.08 4.56
N ILE A 73 -6.29 -3.31 4.25
CA ILE A 73 -7.06 -3.50 3.02
C ILE A 73 -6.30 -2.92 1.83
N CYS A 74 -5.78 -1.68 1.96
CA CYS A 74 -5.09 -0.99 0.87
C CYS A 74 -3.86 -1.77 0.40
N GLY A 75 -2.96 -2.18 1.29
CA GLY A 75 -1.72 -2.87 0.91
C GLY A 75 -2.00 -4.10 0.06
N THR A 76 -2.80 -5.05 0.56
CA THR A 76 -3.10 -6.29 -0.16
C THR A 76 -3.89 -6.05 -1.46
N VAL A 77 -4.83 -5.09 -1.47
CA VAL A 77 -5.55 -4.71 -2.71
C VAL A 77 -4.61 -4.10 -3.74
N ASN A 78 -3.66 -3.28 -3.30
CA ASN A 78 -2.69 -2.62 -4.17
C ASN A 78 -1.70 -3.62 -4.77
N ASP A 79 -1.27 -4.63 -4.02
CA ASP A 79 -0.47 -5.75 -4.54
C ASP A 79 -1.17 -6.46 -5.71
N LEU A 80 -2.46 -6.80 -5.52
CA LEU A 80 -3.26 -7.41 -6.57
C LEU A 80 -3.38 -6.48 -7.78
N ALA A 81 -3.62 -5.19 -7.54
CA ALA A 81 -3.71 -4.19 -8.59
C ALA A 81 -2.39 -4.05 -9.37
N CYS A 82 -1.23 -4.14 -8.71
CA CYS A 82 0.08 -4.15 -9.36
C CYS A 82 0.26 -5.27 -10.38
N MET A 83 -0.48 -6.38 -10.21
CA MET A 83 -0.51 -7.49 -11.16
C MET A 83 -1.61 -7.36 -12.23
N GLY A 84 -2.29 -6.20 -12.29
CA GLY A 84 -3.46 -6.00 -13.17
C GLY A 84 -4.66 -6.87 -12.78
N ALA A 85 -4.73 -7.31 -11.53
CA ALA A 85 -5.78 -8.17 -11.02
C ALA A 85 -6.86 -7.35 -10.32
N LYS A 86 -8.12 -7.55 -10.74
CA LYS A 86 -9.29 -7.03 -10.04
C LYS A 86 -9.42 -7.75 -8.69
N PRO A 87 -9.31 -7.04 -7.55
CA PRO A 87 -9.51 -7.66 -6.25
C PRO A 87 -10.94 -8.20 -6.11
N MET A 88 -11.07 -9.40 -5.52
CA MET A 88 -12.36 -10.06 -5.35
C MET A 88 -12.65 -10.38 -3.88
N TYR A 89 -11.69 -11.05 -3.24
CA TYR A 89 -11.84 -11.58 -1.90
C TYR A 89 -10.60 -11.31 -1.05
N LEU A 90 -10.84 -11.10 0.24
CA LEU A 90 -9.79 -11.04 1.27
C LEU A 90 -10.12 -12.05 2.38
N THR A 91 -9.10 -12.66 2.94
CA THR A 91 -9.15 -13.23 4.28
C THR A 91 -8.42 -12.30 5.24
N CYS A 92 -8.74 -12.34 6.53
CA CYS A 92 -8.18 -11.43 7.51
C CYS A 92 -7.93 -12.11 8.86
N ALA A 93 -6.70 -12.08 9.34
CA ALA A 93 -6.35 -12.58 10.67
C ALA A 93 -5.90 -11.44 11.57
N PHE A 94 -6.43 -11.42 12.79
CA PHE A 94 -6.08 -10.47 13.84
C PHE A 94 -5.27 -11.13 14.95
N VAL A 95 -4.20 -10.47 15.38
CA VAL A 95 -3.53 -10.75 16.65
C VAL A 95 -3.67 -9.50 17.53
N ILE A 96 -4.40 -9.62 18.63
CA ILE A 96 -4.81 -8.50 19.46
C ILE A 96 -4.17 -8.63 20.85
N GLU A 97 -3.56 -7.56 21.33
CA GLU A 97 -3.03 -7.54 22.68
C GLU A 97 -4.15 -7.51 23.72
N GLU A 98 -4.01 -8.30 24.81
CA GLU A 98 -4.89 -8.22 25.95
C GLU A 98 -4.86 -6.80 26.56
N GLY A 99 -6.03 -6.21 26.77
CA GLY A 99 -6.18 -4.83 27.22
C GLY A 99 -6.46 -3.83 26.10
N CYS A 100 -6.41 -4.24 24.84
CA CYS A 100 -6.81 -3.38 23.73
C CYS A 100 -8.23 -2.86 23.94
N PRO A 101 -8.48 -1.52 23.87
CA PRO A 101 -9.82 -0.97 23.99
C PRO A 101 -10.73 -1.49 22.87
N MET A 102 -11.94 -1.95 23.25
CA MET A 102 -12.92 -2.48 22.31
C MET A 102 -13.32 -1.43 21.25
N GLU A 103 -13.49 -0.18 21.68
CA GLU A 103 -13.78 0.95 20.80
C GLU A 103 -12.74 1.12 19.68
N LYS A 104 -11.45 0.96 19.99
CA LYS A 104 -10.39 1.01 18.98
C LYS A 104 -10.46 -0.15 17.99
N LEU A 105 -10.82 -1.34 18.45
CA LEU A 105 -10.99 -2.48 17.57
C LEU A 105 -12.19 -2.30 16.63
N GLU A 106 -13.30 -1.74 17.13
CA GLU A 106 -14.46 -1.37 16.32
C GLU A 106 -14.12 -0.31 15.27
N GLU A 107 -13.30 0.69 15.64
CA GLU A 107 -12.83 1.73 14.71
C GLU A 107 -11.95 1.13 13.60
N VAL A 108 -11.07 0.18 13.93
CA VAL A 108 -10.28 -0.58 12.96
C VAL A 108 -11.18 -1.36 12.00
N ALA A 109 -12.14 -2.13 12.52
CA ALA A 109 -13.06 -2.92 11.71
C ALA A 109 -13.94 -2.03 10.80
N SER A 110 -14.41 -0.89 11.31
CA SER A 110 -15.16 0.10 10.54
C SER A 110 -14.33 0.70 9.39
N ALA A 111 -13.05 0.98 9.63
CA ALA A 111 -12.16 1.47 8.58
C ALA A 111 -11.93 0.41 7.50
N MET A 112 -11.77 -0.87 7.89
CA MET A 112 -11.65 -2.00 6.95
C MET A 112 -12.91 -2.14 6.10
N GLU A 113 -14.09 -2.09 6.71
CA GLU A 113 -15.39 -2.15 6.00
C GLU A 113 -15.48 -1.07 4.91
N LYS A 114 -15.22 0.18 5.30
CA LYS A 114 -15.28 1.32 4.39
C LYS A 114 -14.32 1.16 3.22
N THR A 115 -13.08 0.77 3.51
CA THR A 115 -12.03 0.62 2.50
C THR A 115 -12.30 -0.59 1.60
N ALA A 116 -12.79 -1.70 2.14
CA ALA A 116 -13.17 -2.87 1.36
C ALA A 116 -14.33 -2.56 0.39
N LYS A 117 -15.33 -1.79 0.84
CA LYS A 117 -16.40 -1.28 -0.04
C LYS A 117 -15.87 -0.41 -1.16
N GLU A 118 -14.97 0.52 -0.86
CA GLU A 118 -14.34 1.40 -1.84
C GLU A 118 -13.52 0.60 -2.87
N ALA A 119 -12.75 -0.37 -2.40
CA ALA A 119 -11.95 -1.26 -3.25
C ALA A 119 -12.80 -2.28 -4.03
N GLY A 120 -14.07 -2.45 -3.69
CA GLY A 120 -14.96 -3.44 -4.32
C GLY A 120 -14.62 -4.89 -3.94
N VAL A 121 -13.98 -5.11 -2.78
CA VAL A 121 -13.53 -6.42 -2.29
C VAL A 121 -14.36 -6.86 -1.08
N ARG A 122 -14.48 -8.17 -0.86
CA ARG A 122 -15.20 -8.74 0.29
C ARG A 122 -14.26 -9.53 1.19
N ILE A 123 -14.39 -9.33 2.52
CA ILE A 123 -13.72 -10.15 3.52
C ILE A 123 -14.59 -11.40 3.74
N VAL A 124 -14.05 -12.57 3.39
CA VAL A 124 -14.82 -13.81 3.30
C VAL A 124 -14.45 -14.86 4.34
N SER A 125 -13.32 -14.70 5.01
CA SER A 125 -12.88 -15.56 6.11
C SER A 125 -11.90 -14.81 7.00
N GLY A 126 -11.74 -15.26 8.25
CA GLY A 126 -10.81 -14.64 9.16
C GLY A 126 -10.49 -15.50 10.37
N ASP A 127 -9.52 -15.05 11.15
CA ASP A 127 -9.14 -15.63 12.42
C ASP A 127 -8.86 -14.54 13.45
N THR A 128 -9.00 -14.84 14.74
CA THR A 128 -8.73 -13.92 15.84
C THR A 128 -7.95 -14.62 16.93
N LYS A 129 -6.81 -14.05 17.27
CA LYS A 129 -6.01 -14.48 18.42
C LYS A 129 -5.85 -13.32 19.40
N VAL A 130 -5.92 -13.62 20.68
CA VAL A 130 -5.57 -12.67 21.74
C VAL A 130 -4.25 -13.11 22.35
N ALA A 131 -3.28 -12.23 22.33
CA ALA A 131 -1.96 -12.41 22.95
C ALA A 131 -1.93 -11.70 24.31
N GLY A 132 -1.21 -12.28 25.27
CA GLY A 132 -1.03 -11.66 26.58
C GLY A 132 -0.34 -10.30 26.49
N LYS A 133 -0.59 -9.45 27.48
CA LYS A 133 0.00 -8.10 27.54
C LYS A 133 1.53 -8.12 27.39
N GLY A 134 2.06 -7.32 26.48
CA GLY A 134 3.48 -7.20 26.16
C GLY A 134 4.02 -8.30 25.24
N GLN A 135 3.19 -9.25 24.76
CA GLN A 135 3.60 -10.24 23.75
C GLN A 135 3.46 -9.73 22.32
N VAL A 136 2.56 -8.79 22.09
CA VAL A 136 2.40 -8.02 20.86
C VAL A 136 2.17 -6.57 21.25
N ASP A 137 2.16 -5.65 20.31
CA ASP A 137 1.93 -4.24 20.57
C ASP A 137 0.63 -3.81 19.88
N GLY A 138 -0.43 -3.77 20.66
CA GLY A 138 -1.76 -3.36 20.20
C GLY A 138 -2.43 -4.39 19.31
N VAL A 139 -2.53 -4.10 18.01
CA VAL A 139 -3.22 -4.94 17.01
C VAL A 139 -2.32 -5.15 15.82
N PHE A 140 -2.14 -6.42 15.44
CA PHE A 140 -1.51 -6.81 14.17
C PHE A 140 -2.57 -7.46 13.27
N ILE A 141 -2.49 -7.19 11.98
CA ILE A 141 -3.44 -7.68 10.99
C ILE A 141 -2.66 -8.34 9.85
N THR A 142 -3.10 -9.52 9.45
CA THR A 142 -2.63 -10.16 8.22
C THR A 142 -3.82 -10.32 7.28
N THR A 143 -3.67 -9.88 6.03
CA THR A 143 -4.68 -10.11 5.00
C THR A 143 -4.09 -10.92 3.86
N THR A 144 -4.92 -11.82 3.30
CA THR A 144 -4.61 -12.53 2.06
C THR A 144 -5.66 -12.19 1.03
N GLY A 145 -5.23 -11.67 -0.10
CA GLY A 145 -6.09 -11.23 -1.18
C GLY A 145 -6.07 -12.18 -2.38
N MET A 146 -7.21 -12.27 -3.05
CA MET A 146 -7.38 -13.00 -4.31
C MET A 146 -8.05 -12.08 -5.33
N GLY A 147 -7.49 -12.03 -6.55
CA GLY A 147 -8.00 -11.19 -7.63
C GLY A 147 -7.89 -11.88 -8.99
N GLU A 148 -8.75 -11.48 -9.91
CA GLU A 148 -8.75 -11.95 -11.30
C GLU A 148 -7.91 -11.03 -12.16
N ILE A 149 -6.85 -11.57 -12.78
CA ILE A 149 -6.02 -10.82 -13.73
C ILE A 149 -6.87 -10.53 -14.97
N GLN A 150 -6.89 -9.27 -15.38
CA GLN A 150 -7.68 -8.84 -16.53
C GLN A 150 -7.10 -9.38 -17.84
N ASP A 151 -7.97 -9.69 -18.80
CA ASP A 151 -7.57 -10.26 -20.09
C ASP A 151 -6.61 -9.34 -20.84
N GLY A 152 -5.55 -9.93 -21.40
CA GLY A 152 -4.54 -9.21 -22.18
C GLY A 152 -3.50 -8.45 -21.33
N VAL A 153 -3.63 -8.41 -20.00
CA VAL A 153 -2.67 -7.75 -19.12
C VAL A 153 -1.47 -8.65 -18.87
N GLN A 154 -0.27 -8.09 -19.08
CA GLN A 154 1.00 -8.72 -18.78
C GLN A 154 1.95 -7.67 -18.22
N VAL A 155 2.05 -7.61 -16.90
CA VAL A 155 2.91 -6.69 -16.15
C VAL A 155 3.83 -7.46 -15.22
N GLY A 156 5.02 -6.92 -14.98
CA GLY A 156 6.00 -7.55 -14.08
C GLY A 156 7.24 -6.69 -13.94
N GLY A 157 7.95 -6.79 -12.82
CA GLY A 157 9.15 -6.01 -12.56
C GLY A 157 10.32 -6.32 -13.50
N GLU A 158 10.28 -7.48 -14.16
CA GLU A 158 11.25 -7.93 -15.18
C GLU A 158 10.94 -7.45 -16.60
N LEU A 159 9.82 -6.74 -16.81
CA LEU A 159 9.34 -6.37 -18.14
C LEU A 159 9.66 -4.94 -18.56
N ALA A 160 10.35 -4.14 -17.73
CA ALA A 160 10.80 -2.80 -18.11
C ALA A 160 11.77 -2.85 -19.29
N LYS A 161 11.62 -1.92 -20.22
CA LYS A 161 12.41 -1.86 -21.46
C LYS A 161 13.07 -0.48 -21.63
N PRO A 162 14.28 -0.42 -22.17
CA PRO A 162 14.86 0.86 -22.60
C PRO A 162 13.89 1.65 -23.49
N GLY A 163 13.68 2.92 -23.17
CA GLY A 163 12.70 3.78 -23.85
C GLY A 163 11.35 3.88 -23.15
N ASP A 164 11.12 3.11 -22.07
CA ASP A 164 9.94 3.31 -21.25
C ASP A 164 10.03 4.61 -20.47
N ALA A 165 8.91 5.32 -20.37
CA ALA A 165 8.74 6.40 -19.42
C ALA A 165 8.46 5.82 -18.03
N ILE A 166 8.92 6.49 -16.99
CA ILE A 166 8.68 6.18 -15.60
C ILE A 166 7.69 7.19 -15.05
N ILE A 167 6.54 6.71 -14.59
CA ILE A 167 5.44 7.53 -14.11
C ILE A 167 5.20 7.18 -12.64
N VAL A 168 5.05 8.20 -11.78
CA VAL A 168 4.55 8.03 -10.42
C VAL A 168 3.10 8.51 -10.35
N THR A 169 2.25 7.78 -9.62
CA THR A 169 0.81 8.07 -9.61
C THR A 169 0.42 9.25 -8.71
N GLY A 170 1.37 9.90 -8.07
CA GLY A 170 1.12 11.10 -7.25
C GLY A 170 2.36 11.50 -6.45
N ASP A 171 2.20 12.44 -5.54
CA ASP A 171 3.27 12.93 -4.69
C ASP A 171 3.81 11.87 -3.71
N VAL A 172 5.11 11.89 -3.45
CA VAL A 172 5.79 10.81 -2.74
C VAL A 172 6.12 11.15 -1.28
N GLY A 173 6.22 10.10 -0.45
CA GLY A 173 6.75 10.17 0.91
C GLY A 173 5.75 10.57 1.99
N ARG A 174 4.45 10.76 1.66
CA ARG A 174 3.45 11.21 2.65
C ARG A 174 3.27 10.23 3.79
N HIS A 175 3.09 8.93 3.50
CA HIS A 175 2.86 7.94 4.55
C HIS A 175 4.03 7.89 5.51
N GLY A 176 5.25 7.70 5.00
CA GLY A 176 6.46 7.66 5.83
C GLY A 176 6.66 8.90 6.66
N CYS A 177 6.42 10.09 6.09
CA CYS A 177 6.48 11.35 6.80
C CYS A 177 5.41 11.44 7.91
N THR A 178 4.17 11.03 7.62
CA THR A 178 3.07 11.00 8.58
C THR A 178 3.38 10.10 9.77
N ILE A 179 3.84 8.87 9.52
CA ILE A 179 4.18 7.93 10.59
C ILE A 179 5.35 8.43 11.41
N LEU A 180 6.36 9.02 10.78
CA LEU A 180 7.49 9.62 11.48
C LEU A 180 7.04 10.71 12.45
N LEU A 181 6.24 11.67 11.99
CA LEU A 181 5.71 12.75 12.81
C LEU A 181 4.77 12.26 13.91
N ALA A 182 3.97 11.23 13.64
CA ALA A 182 3.05 10.66 14.63
C ALA A 182 3.75 9.83 15.72
N ARG A 183 4.97 9.37 15.46
CA ARG A 183 5.76 8.52 16.37
C ARG A 183 6.66 9.33 17.28
N GLU A 184 7.28 10.38 16.76
CA GLU A 184 8.35 11.12 17.43
C GLU A 184 7.95 12.60 17.59
N ASP A 185 8.19 13.15 18.76
CA ASP A 185 8.02 14.59 18.99
C ASP A 185 9.29 15.33 18.58
N PHE A 186 9.35 15.73 17.32
CA PHE A 186 10.44 16.55 16.80
C PHE A 186 10.21 18.06 17.03
N GLY A 187 9.09 18.48 17.64
CA GLY A 187 8.70 19.88 17.70
C GLY A 187 8.42 20.49 16.31
N ILE A 188 8.13 19.65 15.32
CA ILE A 188 7.78 20.05 13.95
C ILE A 188 6.26 20.06 13.84
N ASP A 189 5.70 21.24 13.58
CA ASP A 189 4.28 21.41 13.28
C ASP A 189 4.09 21.40 11.77
N ALA A 190 3.60 20.26 11.23
CA ALA A 190 3.34 20.09 9.82
C ALA A 190 2.06 19.26 9.61
N ASP A 191 1.16 19.78 8.78
CA ASP A 191 -0.10 19.11 8.42
C ASP A 191 0.13 18.11 7.28
N VAL A 192 0.67 16.94 7.63
CA VAL A 192 0.90 15.84 6.69
C VAL A 192 -0.04 14.69 7.02
N THR A 193 -0.80 14.26 6.03
CA THR A 193 -1.68 13.09 6.11
C THR A 193 -1.19 11.99 5.20
N SER A 194 -1.34 10.73 5.65
CA SER A 194 -0.99 9.55 4.86
C SER A 194 -1.75 9.52 3.54
N ASP A 195 -1.06 9.09 2.49
CA ASP A 195 -1.61 8.83 1.16
C ASP A 195 -2.31 7.46 1.04
N CYS A 196 -2.40 6.69 2.13
CA CYS A 196 -3.00 5.35 2.14
C CYS A 196 -4.37 5.34 1.44
N ALA A 197 -4.47 4.57 0.34
CA ALA A 197 -5.66 4.50 -0.51
C ALA A 197 -5.69 3.19 -1.33
N PRO A 198 -6.90 2.65 -1.64
CA PRO A 198 -7.03 1.50 -2.52
C PRO A 198 -6.93 1.96 -3.99
N LEU A 199 -5.98 1.41 -4.74
CA LEU A 199 -5.62 1.91 -6.08
C LEU A 199 -6.14 1.05 -7.24
N TRP A 200 -6.95 0.03 -6.99
CA TRP A 200 -7.52 -0.77 -8.09
C TRP A 200 -8.26 0.10 -9.12
N GLY A 201 -9.08 1.04 -8.66
CA GLY A 201 -9.78 1.98 -9.56
C GLY A 201 -8.82 2.79 -10.44
N THR A 202 -7.71 3.24 -9.86
CA THR A 202 -6.65 3.97 -10.57
C THR A 202 -5.96 3.09 -11.62
N VAL A 203 -5.58 1.87 -11.26
CA VAL A 203 -4.95 0.93 -12.20
C VAL A 203 -5.91 0.56 -13.33
N LYS A 204 -7.19 0.37 -13.02
CA LYS A 204 -8.22 0.09 -14.02
C LYS A 204 -8.32 1.22 -15.05
N GLU A 205 -8.37 2.48 -14.63
CA GLU A 205 -8.41 3.63 -15.55
C GLU A 205 -7.17 3.69 -16.44
N VAL A 206 -5.99 3.36 -15.91
CA VAL A 206 -4.76 3.27 -16.71
C VAL A 206 -4.83 2.15 -17.73
N MET A 207 -5.30 0.96 -17.35
CA MET A 207 -5.48 -0.17 -18.27
C MET A 207 -6.55 0.07 -19.33
N ASP A 208 -7.60 0.81 -19.00
CA ASP A 208 -8.63 1.24 -19.96
C ASP A 208 -8.08 2.27 -20.98
N ALA A 209 -7.08 3.07 -20.59
CA ALA A 209 -6.43 4.03 -21.48
C ALA A 209 -5.42 3.38 -22.43
N THR A 210 -4.65 2.38 -21.95
CA THR A 210 -3.68 1.63 -22.76
C THR A 210 -3.46 0.23 -22.23
N HIS A 211 -3.22 -0.72 -23.14
CA HIS A 211 -2.82 -2.10 -22.80
C HIS A 211 -1.30 -2.31 -22.83
N ASP A 212 -0.53 -1.32 -23.30
CA ASP A 212 0.94 -1.41 -23.40
C ASP A 212 1.59 -0.83 -22.13
N ILE A 213 1.52 -1.63 -21.06
CA ILE A 213 2.09 -1.32 -19.75
C ILE A 213 3.04 -2.48 -19.41
N HIS A 214 4.27 -2.16 -19.05
CA HIS A 214 5.28 -3.16 -18.73
C HIS A 214 5.39 -3.42 -17.22
N VAL A 215 5.35 -2.37 -16.41
CA VAL A 215 5.50 -2.47 -14.95
C VAL A 215 4.44 -1.66 -14.24
N ILE A 216 3.87 -2.23 -13.17
CA ILE A 216 3.13 -1.52 -12.13
C ILE A 216 3.65 -2.04 -10.79
N ARG A 217 4.15 -1.15 -9.92
CA ARG A 217 4.66 -1.50 -8.59
C ARG A 217 4.25 -0.44 -7.58
N ASP A 218 3.76 -0.86 -6.44
CA ASP A 218 3.50 0.03 -5.32
C ASP A 218 4.81 0.50 -4.67
N ALA A 219 4.80 1.71 -4.12
CA ALA A 219 5.98 2.36 -3.57
C ALA A 219 5.97 2.33 -2.04
N THR A 220 5.74 1.17 -1.45
CA THR A 220 5.62 0.96 -0.01
C THR A 220 6.97 1.08 0.70
N ARG A 221 7.44 0.07 1.37
CA ARG A 221 8.71 0.11 2.11
C ARG A 221 9.90 0.50 1.26
N GLY A 222 10.64 1.52 1.71
CA GLY A 222 11.77 2.07 0.98
C GLY A 222 11.38 2.97 -0.19
N GLY A 223 10.09 3.24 -0.36
CA GLY A 223 9.54 4.22 -1.30
C GLY A 223 9.88 3.98 -2.76
N VAL A 224 9.68 5.00 -3.57
CA VAL A 224 9.97 4.99 -5.02
C VAL A 224 11.43 4.65 -5.30
N GLY A 225 12.37 5.17 -4.49
CA GLY A 225 13.80 4.94 -4.71
C GLY A 225 14.17 3.46 -4.66
N THR A 226 13.63 2.69 -3.71
CA THR A 226 13.87 1.24 -3.62
C THR A 226 13.23 0.50 -4.79
N VAL A 227 11.98 0.81 -5.12
CA VAL A 227 11.26 0.20 -6.25
C VAL A 227 12.02 0.39 -7.56
N LEU A 228 12.56 1.58 -7.82
CA LEU A 228 13.35 1.83 -9.03
C LEU A 228 14.60 0.95 -9.10
N TYR A 229 15.30 0.74 -7.99
CA TYR A 229 16.45 -0.16 -7.94
C TYR A 229 16.07 -1.63 -8.14
N GLU A 230 14.96 -2.06 -7.55
CA GLU A 230 14.44 -3.42 -7.75
C GLU A 230 14.12 -3.69 -9.22
N ILE A 231 13.40 -2.78 -9.87
CA ILE A 231 13.04 -2.91 -11.29
C ILE A 231 14.31 -2.86 -12.17
N ALA A 232 15.24 -1.94 -11.90
CA ALA A 232 16.50 -1.86 -12.62
C ALA A 232 17.29 -3.18 -12.57
N GLY A 233 17.28 -3.85 -11.40
CA GLY A 233 17.91 -5.16 -11.22
C GLY A 233 17.15 -6.29 -11.91
N GLN A 234 15.82 -6.35 -11.74
CA GLN A 234 14.97 -7.42 -12.28
C GLN A 234 14.96 -7.41 -13.83
N SER A 235 14.86 -6.23 -14.42
CA SER A 235 14.84 -6.04 -15.87
C SER A 235 16.24 -5.92 -16.51
N ASN A 236 17.31 -5.84 -15.68
CA ASN A 236 18.67 -5.58 -16.12
C ASN A 236 18.80 -4.33 -17.01
N VAL A 237 18.19 -3.23 -16.58
CA VAL A 237 18.18 -1.93 -17.27
C VAL A 237 18.73 -0.84 -16.36
N GLY A 238 19.10 0.30 -16.95
CA GLY A 238 19.40 1.52 -16.20
C GLY A 238 18.17 2.40 -16.07
N ILE A 239 18.17 3.27 -15.07
CA ILE A 239 17.10 4.24 -14.83
C ILE A 239 17.71 5.64 -14.76
N ARG A 240 17.14 6.58 -15.51
CA ARG A 240 17.39 8.02 -15.38
C ARG A 240 16.18 8.69 -14.75
N LEU A 241 16.39 9.25 -13.57
CA LEU A 241 15.38 9.97 -12.79
C LEU A 241 15.64 11.49 -12.92
N ASP A 242 14.59 12.27 -13.07
CA ASP A 242 14.61 13.73 -12.96
C ASP A 242 14.07 14.15 -11.59
N ALA A 243 14.94 14.60 -10.69
CA ALA A 243 14.56 15.01 -9.36
C ALA A 243 13.56 16.18 -9.35
N ALA A 244 13.64 17.08 -10.35
CA ALA A 244 12.75 18.22 -10.46
C ALA A 244 11.33 17.82 -10.88
N ALA A 245 11.18 16.67 -11.55
CA ALA A 245 9.91 16.15 -12.01
C ALA A 245 9.18 15.30 -10.95
N VAL A 246 9.86 14.89 -9.86
CA VAL A 246 9.24 14.10 -8.79
C VAL A 246 8.32 14.99 -7.96
N PRO A 247 7.01 14.70 -7.92
CA PRO A 247 6.09 15.48 -7.11
C PRO A 247 6.30 15.16 -5.62
N VAL A 248 6.57 16.18 -4.83
CA VAL A 248 6.71 16.12 -3.36
C VAL A 248 5.93 17.27 -2.75
N ALA A 249 5.02 16.96 -1.83
CA ALA A 249 4.26 17.99 -1.14
C ALA A 249 5.19 18.95 -0.37
N PRO A 250 4.91 20.27 -0.35
CA PRO A 250 5.76 21.25 0.33
C PRO A 250 6.03 20.90 1.80
N GLU A 251 5.03 20.39 2.51
CA GLU A 251 5.10 19.99 3.91
C GLU A 251 6.08 18.81 4.09
N VAL A 252 5.98 17.80 3.21
CA VAL A 252 6.89 16.64 3.20
C VAL A 252 8.32 17.08 2.86
N LYS A 253 8.49 17.96 1.86
CA LYS A 253 9.80 18.51 1.49
C LYS A 253 10.40 19.30 2.65
N GLY A 254 9.58 20.06 3.37
CA GLY A 254 10.01 20.82 4.55
C GLY A 254 10.49 19.93 5.70
N VAL A 255 9.70 18.93 6.07
CA VAL A 255 10.05 17.96 7.13
C VAL A 255 11.32 17.20 6.76
N CYS A 256 11.39 16.66 5.55
CA CYS A 256 12.56 15.93 5.07
C CYS A 256 13.81 16.80 5.08
N GLY A 257 13.72 18.06 4.66
CA GLY A 257 14.83 19.01 4.68
C GLY A 257 15.36 19.29 6.09
N MET A 258 14.46 19.41 7.09
CA MET A 258 14.85 19.60 8.50
C MET A 258 15.50 18.36 9.11
N LEU A 259 15.05 17.16 8.73
CA LEU A 259 15.53 15.90 9.29
C LEU A 259 16.65 15.23 8.48
N GLY A 260 17.04 15.81 7.33
CA GLY A 260 18.06 15.22 6.45
C GLY A 260 17.60 13.94 5.76
N LEU A 261 16.29 13.80 5.48
CA LEU A 261 15.71 12.64 4.84
C LEU A 261 15.49 12.89 3.34
N GLU A 262 15.54 11.82 2.54
CA GLU A 262 15.23 11.85 1.12
C GLU A 262 13.78 11.35 0.90
N PRO A 263 12.86 12.18 0.39
CA PRO A 263 11.45 11.79 0.18
C PRO A 263 11.26 10.54 -0.68
N LEU A 264 12.16 10.29 -1.64
CA LEU A 264 12.11 9.11 -2.50
C LEU A 264 12.19 7.77 -1.74
N TYR A 265 12.73 7.76 -0.52
CA TYR A 265 12.85 6.57 0.32
C TYR A 265 11.80 6.47 1.42
N LEU A 266 10.92 7.46 1.56
CA LEU A 266 9.80 7.38 2.46
C LEU A 266 8.68 6.56 1.84
N ALA A 267 8.07 5.70 2.65
CA ALA A 267 6.98 4.84 2.21
C ALA A 267 5.78 5.65 1.71
N CYS A 268 5.13 5.08 0.69
CA CYS A 268 3.86 5.53 0.15
C CYS A 268 2.89 4.35 0.17
N GLU A 269 1.70 4.55 0.72
CA GLU A 269 0.67 3.50 0.84
C GLU A 269 -0.50 3.71 -0.12
N GLY A 270 -0.38 4.71 -0.99
CA GLY A 270 -1.34 5.07 -2.03
C GLY A 270 -0.66 5.57 -3.30
N ARG A 271 0.57 5.10 -3.59
CA ARG A 271 1.31 5.47 -4.81
C ARG A 271 1.90 4.24 -5.47
N MET A 272 1.96 4.32 -6.81
CA MET A 272 2.57 3.30 -7.66
C MET A 272 3.55 3.94 -8.63
N VAL A 273 4.53 3.15 -9.04
CA VAL A 273 5.40 3.42 -10.18
C VAL A 273 4.88 2.60 -11.36
N ILE A 274 4.68 3.27 -12.49
CA ILE A 274 4.24 2.65 -13.75
C ILE A 274 5.33 2.87 -14.79
N MET A 275 5.69 1.81 -15.54
CA MET A 275 6.58 1.93 -16.68
C MET A 275 5.87 1.44 -17.94
N ALA A 276 5.91 2.25 -18.98
CA ALA A 276 5.25 2.02 -20.25
C ALA A 276 6.02 2.73 -21.38
N PRO A 277 5.81 2.35 -22.64
CA PRO A 277 6.43 3.04 -23.77
C PRO A 277 6.17 4.55 -23.71
N LYS A 278 7.18 5.34 -24.02
CA LYS A 278 7.09 6.81 -23.98
C LYS A 278 5.91 7.37 -24.79
N SER A 279 5.49 6.68 -25.86
CA SER A 279 4.30 7.03 -26.65
C SER A 279 2.98 6.94 -25.89
N GLU A 280 2.92 6.14 -24.83
CA GLU A 280 1.73 5.93 -24.00
C GLU A 280 1.71 6.81 -22.74
N ALA A 281 2.85 7.40 -22.38
CA ALA A 281 3.03 8.07 -21.09
C ALA A 281 2.02 9.22 -20.84
N GLU A 282 1.81 10.08 -21.83
CA GLU A 282 0.86 11.21 -21.71
C GLU A 282 -0.57 10.71 -21.49
N LYS A 283 -1.01 9.67 -22.20
CA LYS A 283 -2.35 9.08 -22.01
C LYS A 283 -2.51 8.51 -20.61
N ILE A 284 -1.47 7.85 -20.08
CA ILE A 284 -1.48 7.31 -18.72
C ILE A 284 -1.61 8.45 -17.71
N VAL A 285 -0.81 9.50 -17.85
CA VAL A 285 -0.88 10.65 -16.94
C VAL A 285 -2.24 11.35 -17.02
N GLU A 286 -2.81 11.53 -18.22
CA GLU A 286 -4.16 12.08 -18.38
C GLU A 286 -5.24 11.21 -17.73
N ALA A 287 -5.12 9.88 -17.78
CA ALA A 287 -6.02 8.97 -17.08
C ALA A 287 -5.87 9.07 -15.57
N LEU A 288 -4.63 9.11 -15.08
CA LEU A 288 -4.30 9.26 -13.66
C LEU A 288 -4.86 10.57 -13.08
N HIS A 289 -4.75 11.68 -13.77
CA HIS A 289 -5.27 12.98 -13.32
C HIS A 289 -6.80 13.01 -13.10
N LYS A 290 -7.54 12.07 -13.68
CA LYS A 290 -8.98 11.91 -13.45
C LYS A 290 -9.30 11.13 -12.18
N CYS A 291 -8.31 10.39 -11.65
CA CYS A 291 -8.47 9.57 -10.47
C CYS A 291 -8.31 10.39 -9.18
N PRO A 292 -9.13 10.11 -8.15
CA PRO A 292 -9.14 10.94 -6.93
C PRO A 292 -7.80 10.95 -6.19
N TYR A 293 -7.02 9.87 -6.30
CA TYR A 293 -5.75 9.69 -5.58
C TYR A 293 -4.50 10.01 -6.40
N SER A 294 -4.65 10.43 -7.69
CA SER A 294 -3.52 10.55 -8.62
C SER A 294 -3.47 11.87 -9.37
N ARG A 295 -3.99 12.94 -8.76
CA ARG A 295 -4.04 14.28 -9.40
C ARG A 295 -2.65 14.87 -9.66
N ASP A 296 -1.67 14.47 -8.84
CA ASP A 296 -0.28 14.93 -8.95
C ASP A 296 0.61 13.92 -9.67
N ALA A 297 0.01 13.01 -10.47
CA ALA A 297 0.77 12.05 -11.26
C ALA A 297 1.71 12.74 -12.24
N ALA A 298 2.93 12.22 -12.40
CA ALA A 298 3.94 12.82 -13.24
C ALA A 298 4.87 11.79 -13.88
N ILE A 299 5.42 12.13 -15.05
CA ILE A 299 6.55 11.43 -15.65
C ILE A 299 7.80 11.91 -14.94
N ILE A 300 8.50 10.99 -14.26
CA ILE A 300 9.65 11.32 -13.40
C ILE A 300 11.00 10.86 -13.97
N GLY A 301 10.99 10.15 -15.11
CA GLY A 301 12.22 9.64 -15.68
C GLY A 301 11.99 8.71 -16.86
N GLU A 302 13.05 8.01 -17.23
CA GLU A 302 13.05 7.05 -18.33
C GLU A 302 13.91 5.82 -18.01
N VAL A 303 13.58 4.69 -18.61
CA VAL A 303 14.37 3.47 -18.60
C VAL A 303 15.38 3.52 -19.75
N THR A 304 16.62 3.13 -19.48
CA THR A 304 17.73 3.17 -20.45
C THR A 304 18.48 1.84 -20.51
N ASP A 305 19.31 1.66 -21.53
CA ASP A 305 20.30 0.58 -21.62
C ASP A 305 21.65 0.92 -20.96
N ASP A 306 21.84 2.19 -20.55
CA ASP A 306 23.03 2.65 -19.86
C ASP A 306 23.04 2.22 -18.39
N GLN A 307 24.17 1.75 -17.87
CA GLN A 307 24.39 1.41 -16.47
C GLN A 307 23.33 0.46 -15.87
N PRO A 308 23.15 -0.76 -16.39
CA PRO A 308 22.15 -1.71 -15.88
C PRO A 308 22.25 -1.93 -14.37
N GLY A 309 21.09 -2.01 -13.69
CA GLY A 309 20.99 -2.16 -12.24
C GLY A 309 21.29 -0.88 -11.46
N LYS A 310 21.39 0.29 -12.12
CA LYS A 310 21.65 1.58 -11.47
C LYS A 310 20.53 2.57 -11.72
N VAL A 311 20.36 3.46 -10.75
CA VAL A 311 19.48 4.62 -10.84
C VAL A 311 20.35 5.88 -10.81
N VAL A 312 20.37 6.61 -11.91
CA VAL A 312 21.06 7.89 -12.05
C VAL A 312 20.03 9.00 -11.94
N MET A 313 20.22 9.89 -11.01
CA MET A 313 19.33 11.04 -10.79
C MET A 313 19.97 12.31 -11.32
N THR A 314 19.24 13.05 -12.15
CA THR A 314 19.55 14.42 -12.49
C THR A 314 18.98 15.33 -11.39
N THR A 315 19.86 16.06 -10.71
CA THR A 315 19.48 16.95 -9.62
C THR A 315 18.80 18.23 -10.15
N GLU A 316 18.13 18.98 -9.27
CA GLU A 316 17.48 20.27 -9.62
C GLU A 316 18.46 21.29 -10.24
N ILE A 317 19.77 21.17 -10.00
CA ILE A 317 20.82 22.02 -10.58
C ILE A 317 21.47 21.43 -11.84
N GLY A 318 20.92 20.30 -12.36
CA GLY A 318 21.34 19.67 -13.60
C GLY A 318 22.57 18.77 -13.51
N THR A 319 23.11 18.48 -12.32
CA THR A 319 24.18 17.48 -12.16
C THR A 319 23.63 16.08 -12.08
N GLN A 320 24.38 15.10 -12.59
CA GLN A 320 24.01 13.68 -12.49
C GLN A 320 24.76 13.01 -11.35
N ALA A 321 24.04 12.24 -10.56
CA ALA A 321 24.59 11.43 -9.47
C ALA A 321 23.87 10.09 -9.40
N LEU A 322 24.52 9.06 -8.89
CA LEU A 322 23.82 7.84 -8.52
C LEU A 322 22.87 8.15 -7.35
N LEU A 323 21.64 7.69 -7.43
CA LEU A 323 20.72 7.76 -6.31
C LEU A 323 21.28 6.86 -5.18
N PRO A 324 21.59 7.38 -3.98
CA PRO A 324 22.18 6.57 -2.92
C PRO A 324 21.19 5.52 -2.43
N GLN A 325 21.59 4.27 -2.32
CA GLN A 325 20.75 3.25 -1.66
C GLN A 325 20.91 3.36 -0.14
N PRO A 326 19.81 3.41 0.63
CA PRO A 326 19.90 3.42 2.08
C PRO A 326 20.48 2.09 2.59
N GLY A 327 21.41 2.16 3.53
CA GLY A 327 22.10 1.00 4.12
C GLY A 327 21.36 0.30 5.26
N GLY A 328 20.07 0.60 5.48
CA GLY A 328 19.27 0.05 6.59
C GLY A 328 17.83 0.55 6.58
N GLU A 329 17.07 0.17 7.61
CA GLU A 329 15.70 0.66 7.79
C GLU A 329 15.69 2.17 8.10
N LEU A 330 15.00 2.94 7.27
CA LEU A 330 14.77 4.37 7.53
C LEU A 330 13.71 4.55 8.63
N LEU A 331 12.63 3.79 8.56
CA LEU A 331 11.51 3.81 9.51
C LEU A 331 10.98 2.40 9.74
N PRO A 332 11.26 1.74 10.87
CA PRO A 332 10.71 0.44 11.20
C PRO A 332 9.20 0.53 11.52
N ARG A 333 8.45 -0.57 11.34
CA ARG A 333 7.02 -0.70 11.68
C ARG A 333 6.16 0.38 11.04
N ILE A 334 6.24 0.49 9.73
CA ILE A 334 5.59 1.56 8.97
C ILE A 334 4.33 1.08 8.25
N CYS A 335 4.24 -0.21 8.01
CA CYS A 335 3.10 -0.88 7.36
C CYS A 335 2.82 -2.27 7.95
#